data_642862be03c02491cb9f2ad1bf6e2c07
#
_entry.id   642862be03c02491cb9f2ad1bf6e2c07
#
_cell.length_a   1.000
_cell.length_b   1.000
_cell.length_c   1.000
_cell.angle_alpha   90.00
_cell.angle_beta   90.00
_cell.angle_gamma   90.00
#
_symmetry.space_group_name_H-M   'P 1'
#
loop_
_entity.id
_entity.type
_entity.pdbx_description
1 polymer ?
#
loop_
_entity_poly.entity_id
_entity_poly.type
_entity_poly.pdbx_seq_one_letter_code
_entity_poly.pdbx_strand_id
1 'polypeptide(L)' 'ASKENPENQQDFKKLAKIYSQMEAKAAAQILTRMNDEMVVGILNEMRDRNAAELLTAFSSVRAARLSRVLSELGT' A
#
# COMPACT_ATOMS: atom_id res chain seq x y z
N ALA A 1 -0.06 15.00 18.68
CA ALA A 1 -0.43 14.87 18.37
C ALA A 1 -1.30 14.50 17.92
N SER A 2 -1.52 14.52 18.05
CA SER A 2 -2.22 14.25 17.76
C SER A 2 -2.78 14.18 17.01
N LYS A 3 -2.90 14.25 16.77
CA LYS A 3 -3.36 14.20 16.12
C LYS A 3 -3.48 13.71 15.31
N GLU A 4 -3.41 13.48 15.32
CA GLU A 4 -3.45 13.08 14.44
C GLU A 4 -4.40 12.71 13.69
N ASN A 5 -4.56 12.91 12.91
CA ASN A 5 -5.67 12.62 12.15
C ASN A 5 -5.52 11.44 11.32
N PRO A 6 -6.19 10.38 11.63
CA PRO A 6 -5.99 9.11 10.98
C PRO A 6 -6.42 9.12 9.53
N GLU A 7 -7.31 9.97 9.16
CA GLU A 7 -7.76 9.95 7.79
C GLU A 7 -6.86 10.76 6.89
N ASN A 8 -5.76 11.26 7.41
CA ASN A 8 -4.90 12.08 6.64
C ASN A 8 -4.21 11.33 5.57
N GLN A 9 -4.28 11.84 4.37
CA GLN A 9 -3.56 11.26 3.27
C GLN A 9 -2.07 11.34 3.46
N GLN A 10 -1.63 12.26 4.31
CA GLN A 10 -0.21 12.36 4.59
C GLN A 10 0.33 11.11 5.22
N ASP A 11 -0.52 10.42 5.98
CA ASP A 11 -0.08 9.17 6.60
C ASP A 11 0.24 8.14 5.54
N PHE A 12 -0.55 8.07 4.48
CA PHE A 12 -0.28 7.14 3.41
C PHE A 12 1.01 7.47 2.70
N LYS A 13 1.28 8.73 2.48
CA LYS A 13 2.51 9.12 1.83
C LYS A 13 3.72 8.75 2.67
N LYS A 14 3.64 8.98 3.95
CA LYS A 14 4.73 8.63 4.83
C LYS A 14 4.97 7.15 4.85
N LEU A 15 3.89 6.38 4.96
CA LEU A 15 4.02 4.93 4.98
C LEU A 15 4.54 4.42 3.64
N ALA A 16 4.11 5.02 2.56
CA ALA A 16 4.59 4.61 1.25
C ALA A 16 6.10 4.80 1.14
N LYS A 17 6.61 5.89 1.69
CA LYS A 17 8.04 6.11 1.67
C LYS A 17 8.78 5.07 2.49
N ILE A 18 8.24 4.77 3.66
CA ILE A 18 8.87 3.80 4.55
C ILE A 18 8.91 2.44 3.90
N TYR A 19 7.77 1.99 3.41
CA TYR A 19 7.70 0.65 2.83
C TYR A 19 8.46 0.55 1.53
N SER A 20 8.61 1.66 0.81
CA SER A 20 9.40 1.66 -0.42
C SER A 20 10.87 1.38 -0.16
N GLN A 21 11.33 1.68 1.05
CA GLN A 21 12.73 1.46 1.39
C GLN A 21 12.97 0.08 1.96
N MET A 22 11.92 -0.67 2.22
CA MET A 22 12.03 -2.03 2.73
C MET A 22 12.04 -3.01 1.58
N GLU A 23 12.51 -4.21 1.85
CA GLU A 23 12.34 -5.27 0.88
C GLU A 23 10.85 -5.54 0.70
N ALA A 24 10.45 -5.74 -0.53
CA ALA A 24 9.04 -5.94 -0.83
C ALA A 24 8.44 -7.07 -0.02
N LYS A 25 9.19 -8.15 0.14
CA LYS A 25 8.69 -9.29 0.88
C LYS A 25 8.40 -8.91 2.33
N ALA A 26 9.33 -8.20 2.95
CA ALA A 26 9.16 -7.79 4.33
C ALA A 26 8.01 -6.82 4.49
N ALA A 27 7.92 -5.86 3.58
CA ALA A 27 6.83 -4.89 3.62
C ALA A 27 5.49 -5.57 3.43
N ALA A 28 5.43 -6.53 2.51
CA ALA A 28 4.19 -7.25 2.26
C ALA A 28 3.72 -8.03 3.48
N GLN A 29 4.65 -8.56 4.25
CA GLN A 29 4.27 -9.29 5.45
C GLN A 29 3.55 -8.38 6.43
N ILE A 30 3.98 -7.14 6.53
CA ILE A 30 3.32 -6.19 7.39
C ILE A 30 1.98 -5.78 6.79
N LEU A 31 1.99 -5.46 5.51
CA LEU A 31 0.78 -4.99 4.85
C LEU A 31 -0.30 -6.05 4.78
N THR A 32 0.11 -7.31 4.80
CA THR A 32 -0.84 -8.41 4.79
C THR A 32 -1.78 -8.35 5.97
N ARG A 33 -1.35 -7.74 7.06
CA ARG A 33 -2.18 -7.65 8.25
C ARG A 33 -3.09 -6.44 8.23
N MET A 34 -3.00 -5.63 7.20
CA MET A 34 -3.85 -4.46 7.09
C MET A 34 -5.01 -4.74 6.16
N ASN A 35 -6.08 -3.96 6.31
CA ASN A 35 -7.21 -4.14 5.41
C ASN A 35 -6.89 -3.55 4.05
N ASP A 36 -7.72 -3.89 3.07
CA ASP A 36 -7.46 -3.51 1.69
C ASP A 36 -7.42 -2.00 1.50
N GLU A 37 -8.28 -1.27 2.19
CA GLU A 37 -8.30 0.17 2.05
C GLU A 37 -6.97 0.79 2.42
N MET A 38 -6.41 0.33 3.52
CA MET A 38 -5.12 0.85 3.95
C MET A 38 -4.03 0.52 2.95
N VAL A 39 -4.02 -0.73 2.53
CA VAL A 39 -2.97 -1.18 1.60
C VAL A 39 -3.06 -0.41 0.29
N VAL A 40 -4.26 -0.26 -0.23
CA VAL A 40 -4.44 0.47 -1.48
C VAL A 40 -4.04 1.92 -1.34
N GLY A 41 -4.38 2.54 -0.21
CA GLY A 41 -3.97 3.92 0.02
C GLY A 41 -2.46 4.08 -0.01
N ILE A 42 -1.77 3.14 0.59
CA ILE A 42 -0.31 3.17 0.61
C ILE A 42 0.24 2.92 -0.79
N LEU A 43 -0.27 1.91 -1.47
CA LEU A 43 0.21 1.60 -2.82
C LEU A 43 -0.02 2.76 -3.78
N ASN A 44 -1.12 3.45 -3.61
CA ASN A 44 -1.46 4.55 -4.49
C ASN A 44 -0.46 5.69 -4.39
N GLU A 45 0.23 5.80 -3.27
CA GLU A 45 1.22 6.85 -3.07
C GLU A 45 2.62 6.38 -3.42
N MET A 46 2.78 5.15 -3.84
CA MET A 46 4.08 4.61 -4.22
C MET A 46 4.33 4.79 -5.70
N ARG A 47 5.60 4.74 -6.06
CA ARG A 47 5.94 4.67 -7.47
C ARG A 47 5.50 3.32 -8.02
N ASP A 48 5.19 3.32 -9.29
CA ASP A 48 4.67 2.12 -9.93
C ASP A 48 5.56 0.91 -9.73
N ARG A 49 6.87 1.11 -9.80
CA ARG A 49 7.80 0.01 -9.64
C ARG A 49 7.71 -0.61 -8.26
N ASN A 50 7.65 0.24 -7.23
CA ASN A 50 7.59 -0.25 -5.87
C ASN A 50 6.26 -0.94 -5.60
N ALA A 51 5.19 -0.36 -6.11
CA ALA A 51 3.88 -0.95 -5.94
C ALA A 51 3.81 -2.32 -6.61
N ALA A 52 4.42 -2.43 -7.79
CA ALA A 52 4.44 -3.70 -8.51
C ALA A 52 5.17 -4.77 -7.73
N GLU A 53 6.29 -4.41 -7.12
CA GLU A 53 7.04 -5.37 -6.33
C GLU A 53 6.25 -5.85 -5.13
N LEU A 54 5.54 -4.93 -4.49
CA LEU A 54 4.72 -5.31 -3.36
C LEU A 54 3.57 -6.22 -3.78
N LEU A 55 2.92 -5.88 -4.88
CA LEU A 55 1.83 -6.72 -5.36
C LEU A 55 2.30 -8.12 -5.67
N THR A 56 3.51 -8.25 -6.20
CA THR A 56 4.07 -9.55 -6.49
C THR A 56 4.26 -10.38 -5.23
N ALA A 57 4.49 -9.71 -4.10
CA ALA A 57 4.73 -10.41 -2.85
C ALA A 57 3.45 -10.86 -2.15
N PHE A 58 2.29 -10.33 -2.55
CA PHE A 58 1.02 -10.80 -2.02
C PHE A 58 0.56 -12.05 -2.75
N SER A 59 -0.40 -12.76 -2.16
CA SER A 59 -1.02 -13.85 -2.87
C SER A 59 -1.71 -13.31 -4.12
N SER A 60 -1.83 -14.16 -5.13
CA SER A 60 -2.41 -13.69 -6.38
C SER A 60 -3.86 -13.27 -6.21
N VAL A 61 -4.60 -13.92 -5.32
CA VAL A 61 -5.98 -13.54 -5.07
C VAL A 61 -6.05 -12.13 -4.50
N ARG A 62 -5.22 -11.85 -3.51
CA ARG A 62 -5.26 -10.53 -2.91
C ARG A 62 -4.69 -9.49 -3.84
N ALA A 63 -3.63 -9.83 -4.57
CA ALA A 63 -3.05 -8.91 -5.52
C ALA A 63 -4.07 -8.47 -6.57
N ALA A 64 -4.88 -9.40 -7.04
CA ALA A 64 -5.90 -9.08 -8.02
C ALA A 64 -6.94 -8.14 -7.42
N ARG A 65 -7.35 -8.40 -6.20
CA ARG A 65 -8.34 -7.55 -5.54
C ARG A 65 -7.78 -6.15 -5.30
N LEU A 66 -6.55 -6.07 -4.83
CA LEU A 66 -5.91 -4.79 -4.59
C LEU A 66 -5.74 -4.02 -5.90
N SER A 67 -5.37 -4.72 -6.96
CA SER A 67 -5.20 -4.09 -8.25
C SER A 67 -6.49 -3.49 -8.76
N ARG A 68 -7.60 -4.20 -8.55
CA ARG A 68 -8.88 -3.71 -9.00
C ARG A 68 -9.26 -2.41 -8.29
N VAL A 69 -9.09 -2.40 -6.97
CA VAL A 69 -9.42 -1.21 -6.20
C VAL A 69 -8.50 -0.06 -6.58
N LEU A 70 -7.22 -0.37 -6.76
CA LEU A 70 -6.24 0.62 -7.13
C LEU A 70 -6.60 1.26 -8.47
N SER A 71 -7.05 0.44 -9.40
CA SER A 71 -7.46 0.92 -10.71
C SER A 71 -8.62 1.90 -10.59
N GLU A 72 -9.54 1.63 -9.70
CA GLU A 72 -10.67 2.52 -9.49
C GLU A 72 -10.24 3.86 -8.92
N LEU A 73 -9.24 3.84 -8.06
CA LEU A 73 -8.75 5.09 -7.51
C LEU A 73 -8.02 5.91 -8.56
N GLY A 74 -7.38 5.24 -9.47
CA GLY A 74 -6.56 5.92 -10.46
C GLY A 74 -7.34 6.64 -11.52
N THR A 75 -8.63 6.42 -11.61
CA THR A 75 -9.43 7.18 -12.56
C THR A 75 -10.09 8.37 -11.89
#